data_f75eb9fe5ab0bf77d81938c9f1c2ae87
#
_entry.id   f75eb9fe5ab0bf77d81938c9f1c2ae87
#
_cell.length_a   1.000
_cell.length_b   1.000
_cell.length_c   1.000
_cell.angle_alpha   90.00
_cell.angle_beta   90.00
_cell.angle_gamma   90.00
#
_symmetry.space_group_name_H-M   'P 1'
#
loop_
_entity.id
_entity.type
_entity.pdbx_description
1 polymer ?
#
loop_
_entity_poly.entity_id
_entity_poly.type
_entity_poly.pdbx_seq_one_letter_code
_entity_poly.pdbx_strand_id
1 'polypeptide(L)'
;MEVQAVAKYVKRTPRKARLVADSVRGLKVGDALAFLEFSPKHAAIDVAKVIKSAAANAEHNFNLNREELVVKQLLIDEGPTIKRLRPVSRGMAHQYFKRTCHITAVVEDRPAAEVAPTRPRRAAAATPATPVAAPARRRAAPKSTKEKES
;
A
#
# COMPACT_ATOMS: atom_id res chain seq x y z
N MET A 1 -16.28 -19.99 -7.40
CA MET A 1 -15.53 -20.88 -6.48
C MET A 1 -14.32 -20.14 -5.93
N GLU A 2 -13.87 -20.36 -4.68
CA GLU A 2 -12.73 -19.63 -4.10
C GLU A 2 -11.51 -20.55 -3.99
N VAL A 3 -10.37 -20.06 -4.45
CA VAL A 3 -9.10 -20.79 -4.40
C VAL A 3 -8.04 -19.92 -3.74
N GLN A 4 -7.27 -20.48 -2.83
CA GLN A 4 -6.26 -19.73 -2.08
C GLN A 4 -4.85 -20.24 -2.31
N ALA A 5 -3.88 -19.32 -2.20
CA ALA A 5 -2.46 -19.63 -2.11
C ALA A 5 -1.83 -18.80 -0.99
N VAL A 6 -0.91 -19.40 -0.23
CA VAL A 6 -0.25 -18.78 0.92
C VAL A 6 1.25 -18.83 0.77
N ALA A 7 1.90 -17.68 0.91
CA ALA A 7 3.35 -17.57 1.04
C ALA A 7 3.71 -17.15 2.47
N LYS A 8 4.38 -18.04 3.21
CA LYS A 8 4.80 -17.78 4.58
C LYS A 8 6.23 -17.22 4.64
N TYR A 9 6.52 -16.42 5.67
CA TYR A 9 7.86 -15.90 6.00
C TYR A 9 8.52 -15.07 4.89
N VAL A 10 7.72 -14.32 4.12
CA VAL A 10 8.25 -13.42 3.10
C VAL A 10 9.09 -12.32 3.76
N LYS A 11 10.31 -12.12 3.27
CA LYS A 11 11.27 -11.15 3.84
C LYS A 11 10.94 -9.70 3.46
N ARG A 12 9.70 -9.28 3.72
CA ARG A 12 9.20 -7.93 3.50
C ARG A 12 8.46 -7.44 4.73
N THR A 13 8.42 -6.13 4.91
CA THR A 13 7.61 -5.56 5.97
C THR A 13 6.14 -5.55 5.55
N PRO A 14 5.20 -5.93 6.43
CA PRO A 14 3.76 -5.98 6.11
C PRO A 14 3.24 -4.66 5.56
N ARG A 15 3.66 -3.54 6.14
CA ARG A 15 3.26 -2.19 5.71
C ARG A 15 3.60 -1.91 4.24
N LYS A 16 4.79 -2.33 3.77
CA LYS A 16 5.18 -2.14 2.36
C LYS A 16 4.42 -3.05 1.41
N ALA A 17 4.10 -4.27 1.85
CA ALA A 17 3.34 -5.22 1.05
C ALA A 17 1.86 -4.81 0.95
N ARG A 18 1.23 -4.29 2.03
CA ARG A 18 -0.15 -3.81 2.02
C ARG A 18 -0.40 -2.72 0.99
N LEU A 19 0.53 -1.79 0.81
CA LEU A 19 0.41 -0.74 -0.21
C LEU A 19 0.29 -1.29 -1.65
N VAL A 20 0.94 -2.42 -1.93
CA VAL A 20 0.84 -3.10 -3.22
C VAL A 20 -0.46 -3.90 -3.30
N ALA A 21 -0.82 -4.57 -2.21
CA ALA A 21 -2.04 -5.36 -2.15
C ALA A 21 -3.30 -4.52 -2.41
N ASP A 22 -3.36 -3.33 -1.82
CA ASP A 22 -4.52 -2.43 -1.94
C ASP A 22 -4.76 -1.95 -3.39
N SER A 23 -3.70 -1.89 -4.22
CA SER A 23 -3.82 -1.50 -5.62
C SER A 23 -4.24 -2.63 -6.56
N VAL A 24 -4.24 -3.89 -6.07
CA VAL A 24 -4.48 -5.08 -6.92
C VAL A 24 -5.77 -5.81 -6.55
N ARG A 25 -6.33 -5.53 -5.37
CA ARG A 25 -7.61 -6.12 -4.96
C ARG A 25 -8.74 -5.76 -5.92
N GLY A 26 -9.57 -6.74 -6.25
CA GLY A 26 -10.73 -6.57 -7.14
C GLY A 26 -10.39 -6.52 -8.63
N LEU A 27 -9.12 -6.65 -9.03
CA LEU A 27 -8.72 -6.72 -10.42
C LEU A 27 -8.77 -8.17 -10.94
N LYS A 28 -8.94 -8.33 -12.26
CA LYS A 28 -8.72 -9.62 -12.93
C LYS A 28 -7.27 -10.06 -12.74
N VAL A 29 -7.04 -11.35 -12.63
CA VAL A 29 -5.70 -11.90 -12.40
C VAL A 29 -4.71 -11.47 -13.49
N GLY A 30 -5.12 -11.44 -14.77
CA GLY A 30 -4.29 -10.97 -15.87
C GLY A 30 -3.84 -9.51 -15.69
N ASP A 31 -4.79 -8.61 -15.42
CA ASP A 31 -4.54 -7.18 -15.23
C ASP A 31 -3.71 -6.92 -13.97
N ALA A 32 -3.99 -7.67 -12.90
CA ALA A 32 -3.25 -7.62 -11.65
C ALA A 32 -1.77 -7.98 -11.85
N LEU A 33 -1.49 -9.03 -12.61
CA LEU A 33 -0.11 -9.44 -12.91
C LEU A 33 0.61 -8.42 -13.79
N ALA A 34 -0.05 -7.89 -14.83
CA ALA A 34 0.51 -6.84 -15.66
C ALA A 34 0.83 -5.58 -14.83
N PHE A 35 -0.09 -5.14 -13.96
CA PHE A 35 0.14 -4.01 -13.08
C PHE A 35 1.33 -4.23 -12.13
N LEU A 36 1.47 -5.43 -11.57
CA LEU A 36 2.58 -5.77 -10.66
C LEU A 36 3.92 -5.83 -11.36
N GLU A 37 3.98 -6.22 -12.63
CA GLU A 37 5.20 -6.29 -13.43
C GLU A 37 5.80 -4.90 -13.67
N PHE A 38 4.96 -3.92 -13.96
CA PHE A 38 5.40 -2.53 -14.15
C PHE A 38 5.59 -1.75 -12.85
N SER A 39 5.20 -2.31 -11.71
CA SER A 39 5.33 -1.63 -10.42
C SER A 39 6.79 -1.55 -9.95
N PRO A 40 7.34 -0.36 -9.63
CA PRO A 40 8.72 -0.20 -9.16
C PRO A 40 8.94 -0.73 -7.74
N LYS A 41 7.91 -1.20 -7.06
CA LYS A 41 7.96 -1.66 -5.67
C LYS A 41 8.43 -3.11 -5.60
N HIS A 42 9.53 -3.38 -4.91
CA HIS A 42 10.04 -4.75 -4.73
C HIS A 42 9.02 -5.74 -4.15
N ALA A 43 8.05 -5.28 -3.34
CA ALA A 43 7.00 -6.13 -2.81
C ALA A 43 6.06 -6.67 -3.90
N ALA A 44 5.99 -6.02 -5.07
CA ALA A 44 5.17 -6.45 -6.19
C ALA A 44 5.60 -7.83 -6.71
N ILE A 45 6.90 -8.10 -6.73
CA ILE A 45 7.44 -9.39 -7.18
C ILE A 45 6.94 -10.55 -6.29
N ASP A 46 6.96 -10.33 -4.97
CA ASP A 46 6.54 -11.36 -4.02
C ASP A 46 5.01 -11.59 -4.10
N VAL A 47 4.22 -10.50 -4.22
CA VAL A 47 2.77 -10.57 -4.39
C VAL A 47 2.39 -11.24 -5.72
N ALA A 48 3.06 -10.90 -6.82
CA ALA A 48 2.82 -11.50 -8.13
C ALA A 48 3.03 -13.02 -8.12
N LYS A 49 4.07 -13.50 -7.42
CA LYS A 49 4.33 -14.94 -7.28
C LYS A 49 3.17 -15.67 -6.59
N VAL A 50 2.61 -15.06 -5.54
CA VAL A 50 1.49 -15.67 -4.79
C VAL A 50 0.22 -15.70 -5.64
N ILE A 51 -0.06 -14.62 -6.38
CA ILE A 51 -1.21 -14.57 -7.30
C ILE A 51 -1.04 -15.59 -8.44
N LYS A 52 0.17 -15.71 -9.02
CA LYS A 52 0.45 -16.74 -10.03
C LYS A 52 0.22 -18.16 -9.49
N SER A 53 0.64 -18.41 -8.25
CA SER A 53 0.41 -19.70 -7.59
C SER A 53 -1.08 -19.96 -7.34
N ALA A 54 -1.85 -18.95 -6.93
CA ALA A 54 -3.29 -19.07 -6.74
C ALA A 54 -4.01 -19.37 -8.06
N ALA A 55 -3.63 -18.70 -9.15
CA ALA A 55 -4.17 -18.95 -10.48
C ALA A 55 -3.84 -20.37 -10.98
N ALA A 56 -2.60 -20.81 -10.81
CA ALA A 56 -2.20 -22.18 -11.17
C ALA A 56 -2.98 -23.23 -10.36
N ASN A 57 -3.21 -22.99 -9.06
CA ASN A 57 -4.04 -23.88 -8.23
C ASN A 57 -5.49 -23.93 -8.75
N ALA A 58 -6.03 -22.79 -9.21
CA ALA A 58 -7.37 -22.71 -9.77
C ALA A 58 -7.50 -23.49 -11.09
N GLU A 59 -6.50 -23.37 -11.97
CA GLU A 59 -6.43 -24.09 -13.24
C GLU A 59 -6.29 -25.60 -13.02
N HIS A 60 -5.28 -26.02 -12.24
CA HIS A 60 -4.94 -27.43 -12.11
C HIS A 60 -5.90 -28.23 -11.23
N ASN A 61 -6.38 -27.64 -10.13
CA ASN A 61 -7.19 -28.40 -9.16
C ASN A 61 -8.70 -28.29 -9.43
N PHE A 62 -9.13 -27.18 -10.05
CA PHE A 62 -10.55 -26.88 -10.22
C PHE A 62 -10.97 -26.64 -11.67
N ASN A 63 -10.03 -26.75 -12.62
CA ASN A 63 -10.25 -26.53 -14.06
C ASN A 63 -10.94 -25.19 -14.38
N LEU A 64 -10.61 -24.14 -13.61
CA LEU A 64 -11.19 -22.80 -13.81
C LEU A 64 -10.42 -22.03 -14.89
N ASN A 65 -11.15 -21.20 -15.65
CA ASN A 65 -10.58 -20.33 -16.67
C ASN A 65 -9.79 -19.19 -16.05
N ARG A 66 -8.50 -19.09 -16.35
CA ARG A 66 -7.62 -18.05 -15.84
C ARG A 66 -8.09 -16.63 -16.19
N GLU A 67 -8.74 -16.44 -17.34
CA GLU A 67 -9.20 -15.13 -17.81
C GLU A 67 -10.39 -14.59 -17.00
N GLU A 68 -11.15 -15.47 -16.36
CA GLU A 68 -12.32 -15.15 -15.56
C GLU A 68 -12.00 -14.98 -14.07
N LEU A 69 -10.76 -15.34 -13.68
CA LEU A 69 -10.32 -15.23 -12.29
C LEU A 69 -10.13 -13.76 -11.87
N VAL A 70 -10.66 -13.44 -10.69
CA VAL A 70 -10.55 -12.14 -10.05
C VAL A 70 -9.88 -12.29 -8.69
N VAL A 71 -9.02 -11.35 -8.32
CA VAL A 71 -8.40 -11.30 -6.99
C VAL A 71 -9.44 -10.77 -5.99
N LYS A 72 -10.11 -11.68 -5.29
CA LYS A 72 -11.12 -11.34 -4.28
C LYS A 72 -10.51 -10.68 -3.06
N GLN A 73 -9.53 -11.35 -2.46
CA GLN A 73 -8.87 -10.89 -1.25
C GLN A 73 -7.36 -11.11 -1.33
N LEU A 74 -6.63 -10.15 -0.79
CA LEU A 74 -5.20 -10.25 -0.61
C LEU A 74 -4.89 -9.83 0.83
N LEU A 75 -4.70 -10.84 1.70
CA LEU A 75 -4.43 -10.66 3.12
C LEU A 75 -2.93 -10.63 3.37
N ILE A 76 -2.48 -9.69 4.19
CA ILE A 76 -1.08 -9.56 4.57
C ILE A 76 -0.96 -9.45 6.07
N ASP A 77 -0.52 -10.55 6.66
CA ASP A 77 -0.36 -10.71 8.08
C ASP A 77 1.09 -10.49 8.51
N GLU A 78 1.28 -10.11 9.76
CA GLU A 78 2.60 -9.94 10.32
C GLU A 78 3.22 -11.29 10.66
N GLY A 79 4.44 -11.52 10.15
CA GLY A 79 5.22 -12.69 10.49
C GLY A 79 6.20 -12.43 11.64
N PRO A 80 6.97 -13.45 12.05
CA PRO A 80 7.95 -13.32 13.11
C PRO A 80 9.00 -12.26 12.80
N THR A 81 9.37 -11.52 13.83
CA THR A 81 10.39 -10.47 13.75
C THR A 81 11.73 -11.00 14.23
N ILE A 82 12.74 -11.01 13.38
CA ILE A 82 14.07 -11.49 13.68
C ILE A 82 14.91 -10.32 14.19
N LYS A 83 15.38 -10.40 15.43
CA LYS A 83 16.28 -9.41 16.02
C LYS A 83 17.69 -9.60 15.48
N ARG A 84 18.36 -8.50 15.12
CA ARG A 84 19.76 -8.48 14.64
C ARG A 84 20.49 -7.30 15.27
N LEU A 85 21.79 -7.42 15.42
CA LEU A 85 22.66 -6.37 15.91
C LEU A 85 23.46 -5.77 14.77
N ARG A 86 23.65 -4.47 14.81
CA ARG A 86 24.50 -3.73 13.89
C ARG A 86 25.58 -3.02 14.71
N PRO A 87 26.88 -3.34 14.50
CA PRO A 87 27.94 -2.62 15.17
C PRO A 87 27.97 -1.17 14.69
N VAL A 88 28.19 -0.27 15.62
CA VAL A 88 28.33 1.18 15.38
C VAL A 88 29.58 1.70 16.03
N SER A 89 29.88 3.00 15.90
CA SER A 89 31.07 3.63 16.47
C SER A 89 31.19 3.42 17.98
N ARG A 90 32.40 3.53 18.50
CA ARG A 90 32.74 3.39 19.92
C ARG A 90 32.41 2.02 20.54
N GLY A 91 32.43 0.94 19.73
CA GLY A 91 32.16 -0.42 20.21
C GLY A 91 30.72 -0.69 20.62
N MET A 92 29.79 0.22 20.35
CA MET A 92 28.37 0.05 20.64
C MET A 92 27.68 -0.81 19.58
N ALA A 93 26.58 -1.47 19.94
CA ALA A 93 25.76 -2.25 19.03
C ALA A 93 24.30 -1.79 19.07
N HIS A 94 23.76 -1.46 17.91
CA HIS A 94 22.36 -1.09 17.77
C HIS A 94 21.52 -2.28 17.30
N GLN A 95 20.44 -2.54 18.01
CA GLN A 95 19.47 -3.57 17.62
C GLN A 95 18.60 -3.09 16.46
N TYR A 96 18.41 -3.94 15.44
CA TYR A 96 17.44 -3.72 14.38
C TYR A 96 16.60 -4.96 14.15
N PHE A 97 15.41 -4.76 13.60
CA PHE A 97 14.42 -5.80 13.40
C PHE A 97 14.25 -6.13 11.91
N LYS A 98 14.50 -7.37 11.54
CA LYS A 98 14.11 -7.90 10.23
C LYS A 98 12.68 -8.45 10.34
N ARG A 99 11.71 -7.63 9.92
CA ARG A 99 10.29 -8.01 9.92
C ARG A 99 9.98 -8.88 8.72
N THR A 100 9.13 -9.88 8.91
CA THR A 100 8.58 -10.73 7.85
C THR A 100 7.08 -10.57 7.76
N CYS A 101 6.47 -11.06 6.70
CA CYS A 101 5.02 -11.10 6.54
C CYS A 101 4.58 -12.43 5.91
N HIS A 102 3.29 -12.73 6.07
CA HIS A 102 2.60 -13.81 5.38
C HIS A 102 1.66 -13.18 4.35
N ILE A 103 1.62 -13.71 3.15
CA ILE A 103 0.77 -13.22 2.06
C ILE A 103 -0.18 -14.35 1.70
N THR A 104 -1.48 -14.10 1.81
CA THR A 104 -2.54 -15.01 1.39
C THR A 104 -3.32 -14.36 0.27
N ALA A 105 -3.33 -14.96 -0.91
CA ALA A 105 -4.14 -14.54 -2.04
C ALA A 105 -5.34 -15.48 -2.19
N VAL A 106 -6.53 -14.91 -2.30
CA VAL A 106 -7.76 -15.61 -2.60
C VAL A 106 -8.25 -15.12 -3.96
N VAL A 107 -8.38 -16.04 -4.90
CA VAL A 107 -8.96 -15.80 -6.21
C VAL A 107 -10.32 -16.44 -6.31
N GLU A 108 -11.22 -15.80 -6.99
CA GLU A 108 -12.58 -16.24 -7.22
C GLU A 108 -12.88 -16.22 -8.71
N ASP A 109 -13.59 -17.25 -9.15
CA ASP A 109 -14.17 -17.28 -10.47
C ASP A 109 -15.40 -16.37 -10.48
N ARG A 110 -15.34 -15.31 -11.31
CA ARG A 110 -16.42 -14.36 -11.45
C ARG A 110 -16.63 -14.03 -12.92
N PRO A 111 -17.82 -14.27 -13.49
CA PRO A 111 -18.09 -13.94 -14.87
C PRO A 111 -17.81 -12.46 -15.14
N ALA A 112 -17.27 -12.18 -16.33
CA ALA A 112 -16.75 -10.86 -16.72
C ALA A 112 -17.74 -9.69 -16.58
N ALA A 113 -19.05 -9.98 -16.53
CA ALA A 113 -20.11 -8.98 -16.41
C ALA A 113 -20.16 -8.26 -15.04
N GLU A 114 -19.53 -8.79 -13.99
CA GLU A 114 -19.67 -8.29 -12.62
C GLU A 114 -18.41 -7.59 -12.07
N VAL A 115 -17.37 -7.51 -12.89
CA VAL A 115 -16.13 -6.82 -12.51
C VAL A 115 -16.27 -5.31 -12.78
N ALA A 116 -17.06 -4.63 -11.95
CA ALA A 116 -16.98 -3.18 -11.88
C ALA A 116 -15.62 -2.80 -11.29
N PRO A 117 -14.83 -1.91 -11.92
CA PRO A 117 -13.62 -1.41 -11.32
C PRO A 117 -14.00 -0.64 -10.06
N THR A 118 -13.79 -1.25 -8.90
CA THR A 118 -13.83 -0.54 -7.62
C THR A 118 -12.64 0.42 -7.58
N ARG A 119 -12.75 1.52 -8.33
CA ARG A 119 -11.92 2.69 -8.06
C ARG A 119 -12.14 3.01 -6.59
N PRO A 120 -11.09 3.11 -5.78
CA PRO A 120 -11.24 3.63 -4.44
C PRO A 120 -11.88 5.01 -4.61
N ARG A 121 -13.12 5.13 -4.18
CA ARG A 121 -13.85 6.39 -4.15
C ARG A 121 -13.05 7.28 -3.20
N ARG A 122 -12.14 8.06 -3.79
CA ARG A 122 -11.45 9.13 -3.09
C ARG A 122 -12.59 9.96 -2.50
N ALA A 123 -12.80 9.80 -1.21
CA ALA A 123 -13.73 10.64 -0.48
C ALA A 123 -13.28 12.07 -0.78
N ALA A 124 -14.02 12.73 -1.66
CA ALA A 124 -13.95 14.15 -1.82
C ALA A 124 -14.51 14.69 -0.50
N ALA A 125 -13.63 14.86 0.48
CA ALA A 125 -13.86 15.77 1.57
C ALA A 125 -13.95 17.15 0.93
N ALA A 126 -15.16 17.51 0.51
CA ALA A 126 -15.53 18.89 0.28
C ALA A 126 -15.42 19.58 1.63
N THR A 127 -14.25 20.10 1.91
CA THR A 127 -14.09 21.12 2.96
C THR A 127 -14.78 22.37 2.41
N PRO A 128 -15.87 22.86 3.02
CA PRO A 128 -16.40 24.16 2.66
C PRO A 128 -15.29 25.17 2.97
N ALA A 129 -14.82 25.87 1.95
CA ALA A 129 -13.92 26.99 2.08
C ALA A 129 -14.61 28.07 2.91
N THR A 130 -14.25 28.17 4.17
CA THR A 130 -14.54 29.33 5.01
C THR A 130 -13.71 30.48 4.43
N PRO A 131 -14.32 31.61 4.03
CA PRO A 131 -13.55 32.75 3.58
C PRO A 131 -12.78 33.31 4.78
N VAL A 132 -11.47 33.12 4.79
CA VAL A 132 -10.58 33.77 5.75
C VAL A 132 -10.59 35.28 5.43
N ALA A 133 -11.25 36.05 6.32
CA ALA A 133 -11.19 37.48 6.28
C ALA A 133 -9.74 37.93 6.39
N ALA A 134 -9.32 38.78 5.45
CA ALA A 134 -7.99 39.37 5.40
C ALA A 134 -7.72 40.17 6.70
N PRO A 135 -6.53 40.03 7.32
CA PRO A 135 -6.17 40.83 8.46
C PRO A 135 -5.97 42.28 8.04
N ALA A 136 -6.76 43.17 8.69
CA ALA A 136 -6.65 44.60 8.51
C ALA A 136 -5.21 45.09 8.75
N ARG A 137 -4.62 45.74 7.76
CA ARG A 137 -3.35 46.45 7.88
C ARG A 137 -3.40 47.46 9.00
N ARG A 138 -2.73 47.17 10.11
CA ARG A 138 -2.47 48.19 11.15
C ARG A 138 -1.59 49.30 10.53
N ARG A 139 -2.18 50.48 10.39
CA ARG A 139 -1.44 51.72 10.08
C ARG A 139 -0.42 51.96 11.19
N ALA A 140 0.85 52.05 10.76
CA ALA A 140 1.93 52.50 11.62
C ALA A 140 1.72 53.95 12.03
N ALA A 141 1.76 54.23 13.32
CA ALA A 141 1.76 55.59 13.86
C ALA A 141 3.12 56.28 13.57
N PRO A 142 3.15 57.61 13.31
CA PRO A 142 4.37 58.31 13.06
C PRO A 142 5.19 58.47 14.35
N LYS A 143 6.49 58.23 14.26
CA LYS A 143 7.45 58.49 15.35
C LYS A 143 7.63 60.02 15.47
N SER A 144 7.29 60.51 16.64
CA SER A 144 7.63 61.89 17.04
C SER A 144 9.13 62.03 17.27
N THR A 145 9.76 62.87 16.52
CA THR A 145 11.13 63.39 16.69
C THR A 145 11.17 64.24 17.96
N LYS A 146 11.93 63.84 18.97
CA LYS A 146 12.33 64.75 20.05
C LYS A 146 13.68 65.31 19.69
N GLU A 147 13.65 66.60 19.41
CA GLU A 147 14.83 67.49 19.42
C GLU A 147 15.46 67.47 20.80
N LYS A 148 16.79 67.39 20.83
CA LYS A 148 17.63 67.72 21.97
C LYS A 148 18.25 69.08 21.69
N GLU A 149 17.86 70.05 22.43
CA GLU A 149 18.64 71.30 22.71
C GLU A 149 19.36 71.15 24.03
N SER A 150 20.58 71.71 24.04
CA SER A 150 21.54 72.05 25.11
C SER A 150 22.54 70.99 25.46
#